data_d6c14ebe9649fed313be152fd83b0163
#
_entry.id   d6c14ebe9649fed313be152fd83b0163
#
_cell.length_a   1.000
_cell.length_b   1.000
_cell.length_c   1.000
_cell.angle_alpha   90.00
_cell.angle_beta   90.00
_cell.angle_gamma   90.00
#
_symmetry.space_group_name_H-M   'P 1'
#
loop_
_entity.id
_entity.type
_entity.pdbx_description
1 polymer ?
#
loop_
_entity_poly.entity_id
_entity_poly.type
_entity_poly.pdbx_seq_one_letter_code
_entity_poly.pdbx_strand_id
1 'polypeptide(L)'
;MKLLEHSLCELTGLAHFTFKPYAGAHGELTGLMTIDNYHRSRGDMQRKKVIVPDSAHGTNPASAAVCGLEIIEVKSLANGQVDLEDLERLVELEKDSIAAMMMTNPNTLGLFETRIPEIAKLIHDCGGLMYYDGANLNPMLGACRPGDMGFDVIHINLHKTFSTPHGGGGPGAGPVGVREGLQDFFPFVSPYDGNFGVMMRAYAYILSLGREHVKEVGPLAVLNANYIKESLKDVYELPIDTVCCHEFVFDGLKDKSTGVTTMDVAKRLLDYGYHAPTIYFPLLFHESLMIEPTENESKETLDGFIAVMRQIAEEAKTNPDEVKSAPHTTPIGRVDDVLAAKHPVVTYKQTLPSPSL
;
A
#
# COMPACT_ATOMS: atom_id res chain seq x y z
N MET A 1 -7.52 24.23 0.30
CA MET A 1 -6.74 23.65 1.40
C MET A 1 -7.62 23.44 2.63
N LYS A 2 -8.05 24.48 3.37
CA LYS A 2 -8.86 24.31 4.60
C LYS A 2 -10.12 23.43 4.46
N LEU A 3 -10.82 23.50 3.33
CA LEU A 3 -11.99 22.66 3.08
C LEU A 3 -11.61 21.18 2.86
N LEU A 4 -10.50 20.93 2.17
CA LEU A 4 -9.98 19.57 2.01
C LEU A 4 -9.47 19.01 3.35
N GLU A 5 -8.76 19.83 4.14
CA GLU A 5 -8.35 19.46 5.50
C GLU A 5 -9.54 19.03 6.34
N HIS A 6 -10.59 19.87 6.40
CA HIS A 6 -11.81 19.54 7.13
C HIS A 6 -12.42 18.20 6.67
N SER A 7 -12.50 17.98 5.35
CA SER A 7 -13.02 16.71 4.82
C SER A 7 -12.16 15.51 5.21
N LEU A 8 -10.83 15.64 5.17
CA LEU A 8 -9.92 14.57 5.58
C LEU A 8 -9.98 14.31 7.08
N CYS A 9 -10.11 15.35 7.92
CA CYS A 9 -10.32 15.18 9.35
C CYS A 9 -11.61 14.39 9.66
N GLU A 10 -12.71 14.73 8.99
CA GLU A 10 -13.97 13.99 9.14
C GLU A 10 -13.87 12.53 8.69
N LEU A 11 -13.18 12.26 7.56
CA LEU A 11 -13.02 10.92 7.02
C LEU A 11 -12.07 10.02 7.82
N THR A 12 -11.09 10.61 8.50
CA THR A 12 -10.04 9.87 9.21
C THR A 12 -10.15 9.87 10.72
N GLY A 13 -10.93 10.81 11.29
CA GLY A 13 -11.01 11.01 12.74
C GLY A 13 -9.77 11.69 13.34
N LEU A 14 -8.85 12.23 12.51
CA LEU A 14 -7.70 13.00 12.97
C LEU A 14 -8.03 14.49 13.00
N ALA A 15 -7.23 15.27 13.74
CA ALA A 15 -7.56 16.67 14.04
C ALA A 15 -6.97 17.67 13.03
N HIS A 16 -5.78 17.41 12.51
CA HIS A 16 -5.05 18.35 11.66
C HIS A 16 -4.34 17.64 10.52
N PHE A 17 -4.21 18.33 9.37
CA PHE A 17 -3.44 17.84 8.22
C PHE A 17 -2.43 18.87 7.72
N THR A 18 -1.23 18.41 7.35
CA THR A 18 -0.28 19.16 6.52
C THR A 18 -0.30 18.63 5.09
N PHE A 19 -0.28 19.55 4.10
CA PHE A 19 -0.27 19.21 2.67
C PHE A 19 1.08 19.41 2.01
N LYS A 20 2.13 19.59 2.80
CA LYS A 20 3.50 19.85 2.28
C LYS A 20 4.14 18.66 1.56
N PRO A 21 3.87 17.38 1.93
CA PRO A 21 4.45 16.24 1.24
C PRO A 21 3.92 16.06 -0.18
N TYR A 22 4.83 15.82 -1.14
CA TYR A 22 4.53 15.69 -2.57
C TYR A 22 4.21 14.26 -3.02
N ALA A 23 4.46 13.27 -2.18
CA ALA A 23 4.29 11.86 -2.49
C ALA A 23 4.02 11.03 -1.23
N GLY A 24 3.61 9.77 -1.38
CA GLY A 24 3.39 8.86 -0.26
C GLY A 24 4.61 8.68 0.63
N ALA A 25 5.74 8.28 0.05
CA ALA A 25 7.00 8.13 0.79
C ALA A 25 7.46 9.42 1.49
N HIS A 26 7.18 10.59 0.89
CA HIS A 26 7.43 11.88 1.55
C HIS A 26 6.46 12.12 2.72
N GLY A 27 5.23 11.60 2.62
CA GLY A 27 4.26 11.57 3.73
C GLY A 27 4.72 10.64 4.85
N GLU A 28 5.19 9.43 4.52
CA GLU A 28 5.76 8.49 5.50
C GLU A 28 6.91 9.16 6.29
N LEU A 29 7.88 9.72 5.57
CA LEU A 29 9.00 10.44 6.17
C LEU A 29 8.53 11.58 7.08
N THR A 30 7.58 12.40 6.61
CA THR A 30 7.05 13.54 7.37
C THR A 30 6.36 13.09 8.66
N GLY A 31 5.56 12.02 8.60
CA GLY A 31 4.87 11.49 9.77
C GLY A 31 5.84 10.91 10.81
N LEU A 32 6.86 10.16 10.36
CA LEU A 32 7.89 9.63 11.26
C LEU A 32 8.75 10.73 11.87
N MET A 33 9.10 11.78 11.11
CA MET A 33 9.78 12.96 11.66
C MET A 33 8.91 13.70 12.68
N THR A 34 7.60 13.75 12.48
CA THR A 34 6.66 14.33 13.47
C THR A 34 6.72 13.57 14.78
N ILE A 35 6.74 12.24 14.73
CA ILE A 35 6.87 11.37 15.90
C ILE A 35 8.23 11.59 16.60
N ASP A 36 9.33 11.62 15.85
CA ASP A 36 10.66 11.87 16.42
C ASP A 36 10.74 13.27 17.09
N ASN A 37 10.21 14.31 16.44
CA ASN A 37 10.12 15.66 17.00
C ASN A 37 9.31 15.69 18.32
N TYR A 38 8.17 14.98 18.36
CA TYR A 38 7.35 14.87 19.57
C TYR A 38 8.15 14.24 20.72
N HIS A 39 8.81 13.10 20.52
CA HIS A 39 9.61 12.46 21.56
C HIS A 39 10.79 13.32 22.00
N ARG A 40 11.51 13.94 21.05
CA ARG A 40 12.62 14.88 21.36
C ARG A 40 12.16 16.06 22.20
N SER A 41 10.99 16.63 21.92
CA SER A 41 10.45 17.77 22.68
C SER A 41 10.18 17.44 24.15
N ARG A 42 9.94 16.17 24.44
CA ARG A 42 9.72 15.63 25.80
C ARG A 42 11.01 15.18 26.49
N GLY A 43 12.15 15.23 25.79
CA GLY A 43 13.42 14.73 26.29
C GLY A 43 13.59 13.20 26.15
N ASP A 44 12.68 12.50 25.48
CA ASP A 44 12.67 11.05 25.27
C ASP A 44 13.60 10.63 24.12
N MET A 45 14.86 11.03 24.17
CA MET A 45 15.86 10.83 23.10
C MET A 45 16.17 9.37 22.79
N GLN A 46 15.87 8.46 23.71
CA GLN A 46 16.08 7.01 23.60
C GLN A 46 15.02 6.32 22.72
N ARG A 47 13.85 6.97 22.46
CA ARG A 47 12.78 6.42 21.63
C ARG A 47 13.15 6.51 20.16
N LYS A 48 13.81 5.46 19.65
CA LYS A 48 14.37 5.38 18.30
C LYS A 48 13.94 4.15 17.52
N LYS A 49 13.08 3.32 18.10
CA LYS A 49 12.62 2.07 17.49
C LYS A 49 11.19 2.17 16.99
N VAL A 50 10.97 1.69 15.77
CA VAL A 50 9.64 1.59 15.14
C VAL A 50 9.33 0.12 14.92
N ILE A 51 8.22 -0.35 15.49
CA ILE A 51 7.71 -1.70 15.23
C ILE A 51 6.96 -1.68 13.90
N VAL A 52 7.25 -2.65 13.04
CA VAL A 52 6.61 -2.81 11.72
C VAL A 52 6.24 -4.27 11.52
N PRO A 53 5.02 -4.63 11.08
CA PRO A 53 4.67 -6.00 10.72
C PRO A 53 5.51 -6.52 9.54
N ASP A 54 5.83 -7.81 9.53
CA ASP A 54 6.55 -8.48 8.43
C ASP A 54 5.79 -8.45 7.10
N SER A 55 4.48 -8.20 7.14
CA SER A 55 3.61 -7.97 5.97
C SER A 55 3.62 -6.53 5.46
N ALA A 56 4.33 -5.59 6.12
CA ALA A 56 4.30 -4.17 5.75
C ALA A 56 4.94 -3.88 4.39
N HIS A 57 4.55 -2.76 3.80
CA HIS A 57 5.18 -2.28 2.56
C HIS A 57 6.65 -1.95 2.78
N GLY A 58 7.51 -2.31 1.83
CA GLY A 58 8.97 -2.13 1.93
C GLY A 58 9.43 -0.67 2.09
N THR A 59 8.59 0.32 1.79
CA THR A 59 8.89 1.74 2.02
C THR A 59 8.82 2.13 3.50
N ASN A 60 8.06 1.40 4.32
CA ASN A 60 7.93 1.71 5.75
C ASN A 60 9.28 1.58 6.49
N PRO A 61 10.01 0.44 6.40
CA PRO A 61 11.35 0.36 6.99
C PRO A 61 12.34 1.34 6.36
N ALA A 62 12.24 1.61 5.05
CA ALA A 62 13.12 2.56 4.38
C ALA A 62 12.92 3.99 4.90
N SER A 63 11.69 4.44 5.05
CA SER A 63 11.35 5.76 5.60
C SER A 63 11.82 5.92 7.05
N ALA A 64 11.69 4.89 7.88
CA ALA A 64 12.19 4.90 9.25
C ALA A 64 13.72 5.01 9.29
N ALA A 65 14.44 4.25 8.45
CA ALA A 65 15.89 4.32 8.35
C ALA A 65 16.37 5.72 7.94
N VAL A 66 15.70 6.39 6.99
CA VAL A 66 16.00 7.77 6.58
C VAL A 66 15.80 8.76 7.75
N CYS A 67 14.82 8.52 8.63
CA CYS A 67 14.62 9.30 9.85
C CYS A 67 15.68 9.03 10.94
N GLY A 68 16.57 8.06 10.75
CA GLY A 68 17.51 7.60 11.77
C GLY A 68 16.84 6.81 12.89
N LEU A 69 15.72 6.15 12.56
CA LEU A 69 14.99 5.23 13.45
C LEU A 69 15.37 3.79 13.10
N GLU A 70 15.38 2.93 14.10
CA GLU A 70 15.63 1.50 13.96
C GLU A 70 14.31 0.75 13.79
N ILE A 71 14.32 -0.29 12.94
CA ILE A 71 13.14 -1.13 12.75
C ILE A 71 13.21 -2.36 13.63
N ILE A 72 12.10 -2.67 14.26
CA ILE A 72 11.82 -3.97 14.89
C ILE A 72 10.65 -4.60 14.14
N GLU A 73 10.87 -5.78 13.60
CA GLU A 73 9.83 -6.54 12.92
C GLU A 73 9.00 -7.33 13.94
N VAL A 74 7.67 -7.22 13.85
CA VAL A 74 6.73 -8.10 14.54
C VAL A 74 6.17 -9.12 13.56
N LYS A 75 6.07 -10.37 13.98
CA LYS A 75 5.61 -11.49 13.14
C LYS A 75 4.11 -11.44 12.89
N SER A 76 3.73 -12.02 11.75
CA SER A 76 2.33 -12.33 11.44
C SER A 76 2.00 -13.78 11.77
N LEU A 77 0.79 -14.02 12.21
CA LEU A 77 0.20 -15.36 12.35
C LEU A 77 -0.09 -15.97 10.97
N ALA A 78 -0.33 -17.28 10.92
CA ALA A 78 -0.69 -17.98 9.69
C ALA A 78 -1.97 -17.44 9.01
N ASN A 79 -2.83 -16.76 9.74
CA ASN A 79 -4.02 -16.07 9.22
C ASN A 79 -3.72 -14.65 8.72
N GLY A 80 -2.46 -14.21 8.74
CA GLY A 80 -2.00 -12.90 8.26
C GLY A 80 -2.23 -11.72 9.21
N GLN A 81 -2.72 -11.95 10.43
CA GLN A 81 -2.85 -10.93 11.47
C GLN A 81 -1.56 -10.81 12.30
N VAL A 82 -1.41 -9.71 13.02
CA VAL A 82 -0.25 -9.49 13.91
C VAL A 82 -0.23 -10.55 15.03
N ASP A 83 0.92 -11.16 15.25
CA ASP A 83 1.15 -12.02 16.41
C ASP A 83 1.28 -11.17 17.69
N LEU A 84 0.20 -11.14 18.48
CA LEU A 84 0.18 -10.33 19.69
C LEU A 84 1.14 -10.83 20.78
N GLU A 85 1.41 -12.14 20.85
CA GLU A 85 2.37 -12.67 21.82
C GLU A 85 3.78 -12.16 21.48
N ASP A 86 4.13 -12.14 20.20
CA ASP A 86 5.40 -11.54 19.73
C ASP A 86 5.44 -10.04 19.97
N LEU A 87 4.33 -9.32 19.71
CA LEU A 87 4.24 -7.89 19.99
C LEU A 87 4.41 -7.57 21.48
N GLU A 88 3.71 -8.29 22.36
CA GLU A 88 3.84 -8.12 23.82
C GLU A 88 5.27 -8.36 24.28
N ARG A 89 5.92 -9.40 23.77
CA ARG A 89 7.33 -9.71 24.04
C ARG A 89 8.25 -8.56 23.59
N LEU A 90 8.05 -8.02 22.40
CA LEU A 90 8.84 -6.90 21.87
C LEU A 90 8.64 -5.63 22.70
N VAL A 91 7.39 -5.34 23.08
CA VAL A 91 7.06 -4.18 23.92
C VAL A 91 7.70 -4.31 25.29
N GLU A 92 7.68 -5.48 25.92
CA GLU A 92 8.32 -5.69 27.22
C GLU A 92 9.85 -5.50 27.17
N LEU A 93 10.48 -5.98 26.11
CA LEU A 93 11.94 -5.86 25.92
C LEU A 93 12.38 -4.43 25.61
N GLU A 94 11.59 -3.67 24.88
CA GLU A 94 12.00 -2.43 24.21
C GLU A 94 11.17 -1.20 24.62
N LYS A 95 10.31 -1.31 25.62
CA LYS A 95 9.30 -0.31 26.00
C LYS A 95 9.80 1.13 26.07
N ASP A 96 11.02 1.33 26.56
CA ASP A 96 11.60 2.67 26.73
C ASP A 96 12.23 3.22 25.44
N SER A 97 12.46 2.35 24.45
CA SER A 97 13.06 2.70 23.15
C SER A 97 12.07 2.76 21.99
N ILE A 98 10.84 2.25 22.18
CA ILE A 98 9.79 2.29 21.14
C ILE A 98 9.31 3.72 20.95
N ALA A 99 9.49 4.24 19.73
CA ALA A 99 8.93 5.53 19.29
C ALA A 99 7.51 5.37 18.74
N ALA A 100 7.30 4.33 17.93
CA ALA A 100 6.02 4.07 17.29
C ALA A 100 5.86 2.60 16.87
N MET A 101 4.61 2.23 16.56
CA MET A 101 4.29 1.12 15.67
C MET A 101 3.68 1.67 14.39
N MET A 102 4.23 1.28 13.23
CA MET A 102 3.75 1.69 11.91
C MET A 102 3.14 0.50 11.19
N MET A 103 1.89 0.60 10.82
CA MET A 103 1.15 -0.47 10.15
C MET A 103 0.06 0.05 9.23
N THR A 104 -0.35 -0.81 8.31
CA THR A 104 -1.53 -0.62 7.44
C THR A 104 -2.68 -1.47 8.00
N ASN A 105 -3.90 -0.93 8.02
CA ASN A 105 -5.10 -1.70 8.37
C ASN A 105 -6.27 -1.30 7.45
N PRO A 106 -6.77 -2.18 6.58
CA PRO A 106 -6.34 -3.57 6.33
C PRO A 106 -4.88 -3.66 5.88
N ASN A 107 -4.25 -4.80 6.16
CA ASN A 107 -2.87 -5.05 5.75
C ASN A 107 -2.75 -5.35 4.24
N THR A 108 -1.53 -5.53 3.73
CA THR A 108 -1.24 -5.80 2.31
C THR A 108 -1.75 -7.16 1.79
N LEU A 109 -2.32 -7.98 2.66
CA LEU A 109 -3.03 -9.21 2.29
C LEU A 109 -4.55 -8.98 2.14
N GLY A 110 -5.01 -7.74 2.32
CA GLY A 110 -6.41 -7.37 2.33
C GLY A 110 -7.16 -7.79 3.61
N LEU A 111 -6.45 -8.03 4.72
CA LEU A 111 -7.04 -8.53 5.96
C LEU A 111 -7.12 -7.42 7.01
N PHE A 112 -8.30 -7.25 7.59
CA PHE A 112 -8.51 -6.26 8.65
C PHE A 112 -8.03 -6.81 9.99
N GLU A 113 -7.13 -6.05 10.66
CA GLU A 113 -6.69 -6.36 12.01
C GLU A 113 -7.77 -5.99 13.04
N THR A 114 -8.47 -6.99 13.52
CA THR A 114 -9.60 -6.82 14.45
C THR A 114 -9.16 -6.47 15.87
N ARG A 115 -7.92 -6.81 16.22
CA ARG A 115 -7.33 -6.54 17.55
C ARG A 115 -6.62 -5.20 17.63
N ILE A 116 -6.86 -4.30 16.65
CA ILE A 116 -6.21 -2.99 16.62
C ILE A 116 -6.37 -2.16 17.91
N PRO A 117 -7.50 -2.21 18.66
CA PRO A 117 -7.58 -1.49 19.93
C PRO A 117 -6.62 -2.03 21.00
N GLU A 118 -6.37 -3.33 21.01
CA GLU A 118 -5.40 -3.97 21.93
C GLU A 118 -3.98 -3.59 21.55
N ILE A 119 -3.65 -3.64 20.26
CA ILE A 119 -2.35 -3.21 19.71
C ILE A 119 -2.09 -1.74 20.07
N ALA A 120 -3.03 -0.85 19.79
CA ALA A 120 -2.90 0.57 20.09
C ALA A 120 -2.68 0.80 21.58
N LYS A 121 -3.42 0.09 22.44
CA LYS A 121 -3.25 0.18 23.88
C LYS A 121 -1.85 -0.24 24.34
N LEU A 122 -1.31 -1.35 23.83
CA LEU A 122 0.03 -1.83 24.17
C LEU A 122 1.10 -0.78 23.81
N ILE A 123 1.01 -0.19 22.63
CA ILE A 123 1.96 0.83 22.17
C ILE A 123 1.82 2.13 22.98
N HIS A 124 0.61 2.58 23.24
CA HIS A 124 0.40 3.79 24.06
C HIS A 124 0.83 3.60 25.51
N ASP A 125 0.57 2.44 26.12
CA ASP A 125 0.96 2.13 27.50
C ASP A 125 2.49 2.17 27.68
N CYS A 126 3.25 1.81 26.66
CA CYS A 126 4.71 1.94 26.69
C CYS A 126 5.21 3.35 26.31
N GLY A 127 4.32 4.27 25.94
CA GLY A 127 4.62 5.67 25.56
C GLY A 127 4.99 5.87 24.08
N GLY A 128 4.84 4.85 23.25
CA GLY A 128 4.94 4.94 21.79
C GLY A 128 3.69 5.56 21.16
N LEU A 129 3.75 5.84 19.85
CA LEU A 129 2.64 6.35 19.04
C LEU A 129 2.25 5.35 17.96
N MET A 130 0.96 5.38 17.56
CA MET A 130 0.45 4.58 16.45
C MET A 130 0.50 5.36 15.15
N TYR A 131 1.19 4.81 14.15
CA TYR A 131 1.27 5.35 12.80
C TYR A 131 0.47 4.49 11.83
N TYR A 132 -0.51 5.09 11.16
CA TYR A 132 -1.30 4.44 10.12
C TYR A 132 -0.71 4.72 8.74
N ASP A 133 -0.26 3.69 8.03
CA ASP A 133 0.01 3.80 6.61
C ASP A 133 -1.33 3.79 5.86
N GLY A 134 -1.79 4.98 5.53
CA GLY A 134 -3.04 5.23 4.82
C GLY A 134 -2.85 5.41 3.32
N ALA A 135 -1.79 4.86 2.75
CA ALA A 135 -1.53 4.94 1.31
C ALA A 135 -2.76 4.54 0.49
N ASN A 136 -3.53 3.58 0.97
CA ASN A 136 -4.81 3.19 0.41
C ASN A 136 -5.91 3.19 1.48
N LEU A 137 -6.88 4.10 1.36
CA LEU A 137 -8.03 4.21 2.25
C LEU A 137 -9.32 3.63 1.65
N ASN A 138 -9.29 3.05 0.46
CA ASN A 138 -10.50 2.57 -0.21
C ASN A 138 -11.38 1.68 0.69
N PRO A 139 -10.85 0.68 1.41
CA PRO A 139 -11.68 -0.20 2.24
C PRO A 139 -12.28 0.48 3.46
N MET A 140 -11.66 1.59 3.91
CA MET A 140 -12.00 2.27 5.15
C MET A 140 -12.97 3.43 4.95
N LEU A 141 -13.00 3.98 3.73
CA LEU A 141 -13.67 5.24 3.43
C LEU A 141 -15.17 5.17 3.75
N GLY A 142 -15.60 5.97 4.71
CA GLY A 142 -16.99 5.99 5.16
C GLY A 142 -17.43 4.81 6.04
N ALA A 143 -16.58 3.80 6.25
CA ALA A 143 -16.86 2.62 7.08
C ALA A 143 -16.30 2.77 8.50
N CYS A 144 -15.03 3.12 8.63
CA CYS A 144 -14.37 3.37 9.91
C CYS A 144 -13.24 4.39 9.75
N ARG A 145 -12.82 4.99 10.86
CA ARG A 145 -11.84 6.07 10.86
C ARG A 145 -10.60 5.66 11.65
N PRO A 146 -9.39 5.81 11.08
CA PRO A 146 -8.15 5.46 11.77
C PRO A 146 -7.97 6.12 13.14
N GLY A 147 -8.33 7.40 13.28
CA GLY A 147 -8.26 8.11 14.56
C GLY A 147 -9.10 7.46 15.67
N ASP A 148 -10.28 6.91 15.32
CA ASP A 148 -11.15 6.21 16.28
C ASP A 148 -10.60 4.84 16.70
N MET A 149 -9.69 4.26 15.90
CA MET A 149 -9.01 3.01 16.22
C MET A 149 -7.75 3.20 17.08
N GLY A 150 -7.38 4.44 17.39
CA GLY A 150 -6.22 4.75 18.23
C GLY A 150 -4.96 5.14 17.45
N PHE A 151 -5.05 5.41 16.15
CA PHE A 151 -3.91 5.95 15.40
C PHE A 151 -3.70 7.43 15.67
N ASP A 152 -2.44 7.81 15.90
CA ASP A 152 -2.01 9.18 16.24
C ASP A 152 -1.57 9.97 15.00
N VAL A 153 -0.98 9.28 14.04
CA VAL A 153 -0.42 9.85 12.80
C VAL A 153 -0.85 9.01 11.62
N ILE A 154 -1.18 9.65 10.50
CA ILE A 154 -1.51 9.02 9.22
C ILE A 154 -0.82 9.75 8.08
N HIS A 155 -0.40 9.04 7.04
CA HIS A 155 -0.29 9.64 5.72
C HIS A 155 -1.33 9.05 4.76
N ILE A 156 -1.69 9.81 3.74
CA ILE A 156 -2.70 9.42 2.75
C ILE A 156 -2.14 9.70 1.36
N ASN A 157 -2.33 8.75 0.43
CA ASN A 157 -2.01 8.99 -0.97
C ASN A 157 -3.24 9.51 -1.72
N LEU A 158 -3.31 10.84 -1.96
CA LEU A 158 -4.43 11.42 -2.71
C LEU A 158 -4.52 10.91 -4.16
N HIS A 159 -3.41 10.39 -4.69
CA HIS A 159 -3.32 9.80 -6.02
C HIS A 159 -3.71 8.31 -6.07
N LYS A 160 -4.20 7.75 -4.97
CA LYS A 160 -4.81 6.41 -4.90
C LYS A 160 -6.31 6.56 -4.64
N THR A 161 -6.74 6.60 -3.38
CA THR A 161 -8.15 6.65 -2.97
C THR A 161 -8.93 7.85 -3.52
N PHE A 162 -8.27 8.98 -3.79
CA PHE A 162 -8.93 10.24 -4.16
C PHE A 162 -8.76 10.62 -5.64
N SER A 163 -8.66 9.63 -6.52
CA SER A 163 -8.93 9.76 -7.96
C SER A 163 -7.93 10.59 -8.80
N THR A 164 -6.70 10.79 -8.37
CA THR A 164 -5.72 11.44 -9.26
C THR A 164 -4.95 10.40 -10.08
N PRO A 165 -4.98 10.45 -11.43
CA PRO A 165 -4.17 9.55 -12.25
C PRO A 165 -2.69 9.79 -11.99
N HIS A 166 -1.99 8.80 -11.47
CA HIS A 166 -0.56 8.86 -11.12
C HIS A 166 0.34 8.22 -12.17
N GLY A 167 -0.14 7.15 -12.81
CA GLY A 167 0.55 6.50 -13.92
C GLY A 167 1.92 5.93 -13.58
N GLY A 168 2.14 5.49 -12.34
CA GLY A 168 3.37 4.86 -11.90
C GLY A 168 4.58 5.80 -11.71
N GLY A 169 4.38 7.13 -11.73
CA GLY A 169 5.47 8.10 -11.54
C GLY A 169 5.05 9.53 -11.83
N GLY A 170 3.76 9.76 -12.04
CA GLY A 170 3.19 11.08 -12.26
C GLY A 170 2.93 11.85 -10.96
N PRO A 171 2.10 12.90 -11.04
CA PRO A 171 1.86 13.79 -9.91
C PRO A 171 1.17 13.05 -8.76
N GLY A 172 1.69 13.23 -7.55
CA GLY A 172 1.15 12.67 -6.32
C GLY A 172 0.99 13.72 -5.24
N ALA A 173 0.45 13.32 -4.11
CA ALA A 173 0.46 14.08 -2.86
C ALA A 173 0.31 13.09 -1.70
N GLY A 174 1.00 13.37 -0.60
CA GLY A 174 1.01 12.53 0.59
C GLY A 174 0.72 13.35 1.86
N PRO A 175 -0.48 13.99 1.98
CA PRO A 175 -0.78 14.74 3.20
C PRO A 175 -0.66 13.86 4.43
N VAL A 176 -0.20 14.48 5.52
CA VAL A 176 -0.04 13.82 6.82
C VAL A 176 -1.04 14.41 7.79
N GLY A 177 -1.81 13.51 8.39
CA GLY A 177 -2.78 13.82 9.46
C GLY A 177 -2.25 13.43 10.82
N VAL A 178 -2.64 14.18 11.85
CA VAL A 178 -2.26 13.92 13.23
C VAL A 178 -3.43 14.16 14.18
N ARG A 179 -3.42 13.43 15.31
CA ARG A 179 -4.33 13.73 16.42
C ARG A 179 -4.00 15.10 17.04
N GLU A 180 -4.96 15.61 17.83
CA GLU A 180 -4.80 16.85 18.59
C GLU A 180 -3.51 16.83 19.44
N GLY A 181 -2.77 17.93 19.42
CA GLY A 181 -1.53 18.11 20.17
C GLY A 181 -0.26 17.63 19.47
N LEU A 182 -0.35 17.03 18.27
CA LEU A 182 0.82 16.63 17.46
C LEU A 182 1.12 17.60 16.31
N GLN A 183 0.21 18.50 15.95
CA GLN A 183 0.37 19.45 14.84
C GLN A 183 1.57 20.40 15.00
N ASP A 184 1.98 20.71 16.23
CA ASP A 184 3.10 21.60 16.52
C ASP A 184 4.47 20.95 16.23
N PHE A 185 4.48 19.64 16.01
CA PHE A 185 5.68 18.85 15.75
C PHE A 185 5.91 18.53 14.26
N PHE A 186 5.06 19.03 13.35
CA PHE A 186 5.29 18.88 11.92
C PHE A 186 6.66 19.43 11.52
N PRO A 187 7.49 18.65 10.82
CA PRO A 187 8.79 19.11 10.35
C PRO A 187 8.64 20.11 9.19
N PHE A 188 9.67 20.92 8.99
CA PHE A 188 9.79 21.72 7.78
C PHE A 188 10.32 20.85 6.63
N VAL A 189 9.43 20.35 5.78
CA VAL A 189 9.77 19.47 4.65
C VAL A 189 9.67 20.17 3.29
N SER A 190 8.95 21.29 3.22
CA SER A 190 8.79 22.10 2.00
C SER A 190 8.37 23.52 2.35
N PRO A 191 8.85 24.54 1.61
CA PRO A 191 8.38 25.91 1.75
C PRO A 191 6.97 26.11 1.19
N TYR A 192 6.52 25.22 0.31
CA TYR A 192 5.22 25.27 -0.34
C TYR A 192 4.37 24.05 0.05
N ASP A 193 3.06 24.19 -0.09
CA ASP A 193 2.17 23.02 -0.09
C ASP A 193 2.42 22.18 -1.34
N GLY A 194 2.07 20.89 -1.29
CA GLY A 194 2.30 19.92 -2.35
C GLY A 194 1.57 20.23 -3.65
N ASN A 195 1.31 19.21 -4.45
CA ASN A 195 0.69 19.37 -5.77
C ASN A 195 -0.76 19.88 -5.68
N PHE A 196 -0.95 21.17 -5.93
CA PHE A 196 -2.25 21.83 -5.86
C PHE A 196 -3.31 21.15 -6.73
N GLY A 197 -2.95 20.77 -7.97
CA GLY A 197 -3.86 20.06 -8.88
C GLY A 197 -4.36 18.73 -8.32
N VAL A 198 -3.50 17.96 -7.64
CA VAL A 198 -3.87 16.70 -6.98
C VAL A 198 -4.83 16.95 -5.82
N MET A 199 -4.56 17.98 -5.00
CA MET A 199 -5.44 18.36 -3.90
C MET A 199 -6.82 18.82 -4.38
N MET A 200 -6.87 19.59 -5.46
CA MET A 200 -8.14 20.04 -6.06
C MET A 200 -8.94 18.87 -6.63
N ARG A 201 -8.29 17.90 -7.26
CA ARG A 201 -8.95 16.67 -7.73
C ARG A 201 -9.51 15.85 -6.57
N ALA A 202 -8.72 15.65 -5.52
CA ALA A 202 -9.18 14.94 -4.31
C ALA A 202 -10.40 15.63 -3.68
N TYR A 203 -10.38 16.94 -3.57
CA TYR A 203 -11.52 17.68 -3.04
C TYR A 203 -12.76 17.59 -3.94
N ALA A 204 -12.59 17.72 -5.26
CA ALA A 204 -13.67 17.54 -6.23
C ALA A 204 -14.26 16.12 -6.18
N TYR A 205 -13.42 15.09 -6.03
CA TYR A 205 -13.85 13.70 -5.85
C TYR A 205 -14.73 13.54 -4.60
N ILE A 206 -14.28 14.05 -3.45
CA ILE A 206 -15.05 14.01 -2.20
C ILE A 206 -16.41 14.73 -2.37
N LEU A 207 -16.41 15.90 -3.01
CA LEU A 207 -17.64 16.64 -3.25
C LEU A 207 -18.59 15.92 -4.22
N SER A 208 -18.06 15.24 -5.24
CA SER A 208 -18.87 14.52 -6.23
C SER A 208 -19.57 13.30 -5.62
N LEU A 209 -18.94 12.63 -4.68
CA LEU A 209 -19.54 11.53 -3.91
C LEU A 209 -20.54 12.05 -2.88
N GLY A 210 -20.18 13.13 -2.19
CA GLY A 210 -20.98 13.65 -1.08
C GLY A 210 -21.06 12.67 0.10
N ARG A 211 -21.86 13.03 1.10
CA ARG A 211 -22.05 12.20 2.30
C ARG A 211 -22.74 10.86 2.02
N GLU A 212 -23.56 10.82 0.98
CA GLU A 212 -24.38 9.64 0.67
C GLU A 212 -23.56 8.53 0.05
N HIS A 213 -22.68 8.86 -0.90
CA HIS A 213 -21.96 7.86 -1.69
C HIS A 213 -20.53 7.56 -1.18
N VAL A 214 -19.91 8.45 -0.40
CA VAL A 214 -18.58 8.17 0.16
C VAL A 214 -18.54 6.89 0.98
N LYS A 215 -19.62 6.55 1.66
CA LYS A 215 -19.76 5.32 2.46
C LYS A 215 -19.96 4.05 1.63
N GLU A 216 -20.18 4.17 0.32
CA GLU A 216 -20.34 3.04 -0.59
C GLU A 216 -19.00 2.56 -1.16
N VAL A 217 -17.97 3.42 -1.14
CA VAL A 217 -16.63 3.13 -1.70
C VAL A 217 -16.04 1.87 -1.07
N GLY A 218 -15.93 1.81 0.24
CA GLY A 218 -15.38 0.67 0.95
C GLY A 218 -16.13 -0.64 0.66
N PRO A 219 -17.45 -0.71 0.91
CA PRO A 219 -18.24 -1.91 0.63
C PRO A 219 -18.17 -2.39 -0.82
N LEU A 220 -18.16 -1.48 -1.81
CA LEU A 220 -18.04 -1.87 -3.22
C LEU A 220 -16.66 -2.41 -3.54
N ALA A 221 -15.59 -1.79 -3.03
CA ALA A 221 -14.24 -2.32 -3.21
C ALA A 221 -14.10 -3.74 -2.60
N VAL A 222 -14.65 -3.95 -1.41
CA VAL A 222 -14.67 -5.26 -0.74
C VAL A 222 -15.46 -6.29 -1.55
N LEU A 223 -16.63 -5.92 -2.07
CA LEU A 223 -17.46 -6.79 -2.91
C LEU A 223 -16.72 -7.22 -4.17
N ASN A 224 -16.13 -6.27 -4.88
CA ASN A 224 -15.42 -6.51 -6.13
C ASN A 224 -14.20 -7.42 -5.93
N ALA A 225 -13.41 -7.19 -4.86
CA ALA A 225 -12.25 -8.01 -4.53
C ALA A 225 -12.66 -9.46 -4.24
N ASN A 226 -13.65 -9.68 -3.38
CA ASN A 226 -14.13 -11.02 -3.06
C ASN A 226 -14.77 -11.71 -4.26
N TYR A 227 -15.45 -10.97 -5.15
CA TYR A 227 -16.03 -11.53 -6.36
C TYR A 227 -14.96 -12.15 -7.29
N ILE A 228 -13.86 -11.43 -7.55
CA ILE A 228 -12.74 -11.95 -8.35
C ILE A 228 -12.05 -13.11 -7.62
N LYS A 229 -11.73 -12.93 -6.34
CA LYS A 229 -11.04 -13.94 -5.52
C LYS A 229 -11.78 -15.28 -5.54
N GLU A 230 -13.05 -15.28 -5.23
CA GLU A 230 -13.88 -16.49 -5.22
C GLU A 230 -14.02 -17.12 -6.60
N SER A 231 -14.03 -16.31 -7.67
CA SER A 231 -14.14 -16.77 -9.05
C SER A 231 -12.83 -17.37 -9.60
N LEU A 232 -11.70 -17.21 -8.95
CA LEU A 232 -10.38 -17.63 -9.45
C LEU A 232 -9.62 -18.58 -8.53
N LYS A 233 -10.04 -18.76 -7.27
CA LYS A 233 -9.34 -19.57 -6.28
C LYS A 233 -9.30 -21.08 -6.62
N ASP A 234 -10.00 -21.53 -7.63
CA ASP A 234 -9.92 -22.90 -8.14
C ASP A 234 -8.74 -23.10 -9.10
N VAL A 235 -8.25 -22.05 -9.75
CA VAL A 235 -7.15 -22.10 -10.73
C VAL A 235 -5.87 -21.39 -10.26
N TYR A 236 -5.97 -20.43 -9.35
CA TYR A 236 -4.84 -19.77 -8.68
C TYR A 236 -4.74 -20.22 -7.21
N GLU A 237 -3.52 -20.32 -6.70
CA GLU A 237 -3.30 -20.68 -5.29
C GLU A 237 -3.68 -19.53 -4.39
N LEU A 238 -4.60 -19.75 -3.45
CA LEU A 238 -5.05 -18.78 -2.46
C LEU A 238 -4.53 -19.20 -1.08
N PRO A 239 -3.42 -18.62 -0.59
CA PRO A 239 -2.80 -19.02 0.67
C PRO A 239 -3.69 -18.79 1.89
N ILE A 240 -4.49 -17.70 1.86
CA ILE A 240 -5.39 -17.33 2.96
C ILE A 240 -6.82 -17.24 2.39
N ASP A 241 -7.59 -18.31 2.58
CA ASP A 241 -8.99 -18.39 2.09
C ASP A 241 -9.98 -17.86 3.14
N THR A 242 -9.96 -16.52 3.31
CA THR A 242 -10.92 -15.80 4.16
C THR A 242 -11.54 -14.64 3.38
N VAL A 243 -12.61 -14.05 3.91
CA VAL A 243 -13.15 -12.80 3.34
C VAL A 243 -12.06 -11.73 3.43
N CYS A 244 -11.69 -11.15 2.29
CA CYS A 244 -10.75 -10.04 2.22
C CYS A 244 -11.48 -8.69 2.22
N CYS A 245 -10.75 -7.62 2.47
CA CYS A 245 -11.22 -6.26 2.25
C CYS A 245 -11.14 -5.90 0.75
N HIS A 246 -10.35 -4.90 0.38
CA HIS A 246 -10.31 -4.33 -0.97
C HIS A 246 -9.35 -5.03 -1.94
N GLU A 247 -8.46 -5.84 -1.42
CA GLU A 247 -7.42 -6.54 -2.18
C GLU A 247 -7.20 -7.95 -1.62
N PHE A 248 -6.53 -8.78 -2.38
CA PHE A 248 -6.13 -10.13 -1.99
C PHE A 248 -4.89 -10.57 -2.76
N VAL A 249 -4.24 -11.63 -2.29
CA VAL A 249 -3.01 -12.15 -2.87
C VAL A 249 -3.18 -13.62 -3.25
N PHE A 250 -2.90 -13.94 -4.51
CA PHE A 250 -2.65 -15.32 -4.94
C PHE A 250 -1.15 -15.64 -4.89
N ASP A 251 -0.79 -16.89 -4.69
CA ASP A 251 0.58 -17.41 -4.81
C ASP A 251 0.78 -18.12 -6.17
N GLY A 252 0.50 -17.39 -7.26
CA GLY A 252 0.62 -17.88 -8.64
C GLY A 252 -0.42 -18.94 -9.03
N LEU A 253 -0.17 -19.65 -10.12
CA LEU A 253 -1.03 -20.74 -10.59
C LEU A 253 -1.00 -21.94 -9.64
N LYS A 254 -2.12 -22.62 -9.44
CA LYS A 254 -2.16 -23.90 -8.69
C LYS A 254 -1.33 -24.99 -9.35
N ASP A 255 -1.41 -25.07 -10.67
CA ASP A 255 -0.61 -26.04 -11.43
C ASP A 255 0.82 -25.54 -11.63
N LYS A 256 1.69 -25.82 -10.67
CA LYS A 256 3.11 -25.46 -10.74
C LYS A 256 3.90 -26.26 -11.79
N SER A 257 3.33 -27.36 -12.33
CA SER A 257 4.02 -28.21 -13.33
C SER A 257 4.24 -27.51 -14.66
N THR A 258 3.45 -26.47 -14.96
CA THR A 258 3.57 -25.67 -16.19
C THR A 258 4.89 -24.89 -16.26
N GLY A 259 5.49 -24.60 -15.11
CA GLY A 259 6.66 -23.74 -14.97
C GLY A 259 6.39 -22.29 -15.39
N VAL A 260 5.12 -21.87 -15.47
CA VAL A 260 4.70 -20.47 -15.69
C VAL A 260 4.72 -19.74 -14.35
N THR A 261 5.40 -18.60 -14.31
CA THR A 261 5.55 -17.77 -13.12
C THR A 261 4.48 -16.67 -13.06
N THR A 262 4.35 -16.04 -11.91
CA THR A 262 3.48 -14.85 -11.74
C THR A 262 3.89 -13.70 -12.66
N MET A 263 5.21 -13.54 -12.93
CA MET A 263 5.69 -12.56 -13.92
C MET A 263 5.14 -12.86 -15.32
N ASP A 264 5.08 -14.12 -15.71
CA ASP A 264 4.59 -14.53 -17.02
C ASP A 264 3.09 -14.22 -17.14
N VAL A 265 2.31 -14.52 -16.09
CA VAL A 265 0.87 -14.18 -16.01
C VAL A 265 0.67 -12.67 -16.13
N ALA A 266 1.44 -11.87 -15.38
CA ALA A 266 1.36 -10.42 -15.41
C ALA A 266 1.68 -9.84 -16.81
N LYS A 267 2.70 -10.38 -17.48
CA LYS A 267 3.05 -9.98 -18.86
C LYS A 267 1.98 -10.40 -19.87
N ARG A 268 1.39 -11.58 -19.70
CA ARG A 268 0.32 -12.07 -20.59
C ARG A 268 -0.97 -11.24 -20.45
N LEU A 269 -1.29 -10.73 -19.27
CA LEU A 269 -2.42 -9.80 -19.05
C LEU A 269 -2.33 -8.54 -19.92
N LEU A 270 -1.11 -8.03 -20.19
CA LEU A 270 -0.90 -6.89 -21.08
C LEU A 270 -1.41 -7.17 -22.51
N ASP A 271 -1.25 -8.40 -23.01
CA ASP A 271 -1.72 -8.80 -24.34
C ASP A 271 -3.25 -8.75 -24.45
N TYR A 272 -3.94 -8.94 -23.34
CA TYR A 272 -5.39 -8.84 -23.24
C TYR A 272 -5.89 -7.44 -22.89
N GLY A 273 -4.98 -6.45 -22.80
CA GLY A 273 -5.32 -5.05 -22.52
C GLY A 273 -5.62 -4.74 -21.06
N TYR A 274 -5.26 -5.63 -20.14
CA TYR A 274 -5.38 -5.39 -18.71
C TYR A 274 -4.08 -4.84 -18.11
N HIS A 275 -4.20 -3.99 -17.12
CA HIS A 275 -3.07 -3.56 -16.30
C HIS A 275 -2.51 -4.75 -15.52
N ALA A 276 -1.20 -4.94 -15.57
CA ALA A 276 -0.56 -6.01 -14.81
C ALA A 276 -0.65 -5.72 -13.31
N PRO A 277 -1.16 -6.66 -12.51
CA PRO A 277 -1.17 -6.52 -11.05
C PRO A 277 0.22 -6.42 -10.44
N THR A 278 0.32 -6.01 -9.18
CA THR A 278 1.56 -6.06 -8.41
C THR A 278 1.98 -7.50 -8.19
N ILE A 279 3.24 -7.82 -8.50
CA ILE A 279 3.81 -9.14 -8.37
C ILE A 279 4.97 -9.17 -7.39
N TYR A 280 5.26 -10.36 -6.82
CA TYR A 280 6.34 -10.58 -5.84
C TYR A 280 6.23 -9.69 -4.60
N PHE A 281 5.05 -9.24 -4.30
CA PHE A 281 4.72 -8.48 -3.10
C PHE A 281 3.29 -8.85 -2.63
N PRO A 282 3.03 -9.01 -1.32
CA PRO A 282 4.00 -9.00 -0.22
C PRO A 282 4.99 -10.18 -0.27
N LEU A 283 6.13 -10.04 0.42
CA LEU A 283 7.23 -11.03 0.39
C LEU A 283 6.91 -12.33 1.15
N LEU A 284 5.75 -12.42 1.77
CA LEU A 284 5.29 -13.59 2.52
C LEU A 284 5.07 -14.83 1.64
N PHE A 285 4.80 -14.64 0.35
CA PHE A 285 4.59 -15.70 -0.62
C PHE A 285 5.55 -15.56 -1.79
N HIS A 286 6.01 -16.68 -2.33
CA HIS A 286 7.06 -16.70 -3.36
C HIS A 286 6.57 -16.15 -4.71
N GLU A 287 5.36 -16.49 -5.11
CA GLU A 287 4.74 -16.09 -6.39
C GLU A 287 3.56 -15.12 -6.17
N SER A 288 3.72 -14.19 -5.22
CA SER A 288 2.68 -13.21 -4.91
C SER A 288 2.16 -12.49 -6.15
N LEU A 289 0.83 -12.47 -6.28
CA LEU A 289 0.07 -11.73 -7.28
C LEU A 289 -1.05 -10.99 -6.55
N MET A 290 -0.85 -9.70 -6.30
CA MET A 290 -1.79 -8.86 -5.57
C MET A 290 -2.79 -8.21 -6.53
N ILE A 291 -4.08 -8.40 -6.27
CA ILE A 291 -5.17 -7.87 -7.09
C ILE A 291 -6.06 -6.97 -6.26
N GLU A 292 -6.23 -5.74 -6.73
CA GLU A 292 -7.16 -4.74 -6.20
C GLU A 292 -8.02 -4.20 -7.35
N PRO A 293 -9.31 -4.61 -7.47
CA PRO A 293 -10.17 -4.18 -8.55
C PRO A 293 -10.78 -2.78 -8.35
N THR A 294 -10.69 -2.22 -7.17
CA THR A 294 -11.33 -0.96 -6.74
C THR A 294 -12.87 -0.96 -6.83
N GLU A 295 -13.51 0.11 -6.33
CA GLU A 295 -14.96 0.28 -6.33
C GLU A 295 -15.52 0.71 -7.69
N ASN A 296 -14.65 1.21 -8.57
CA ASN A 296 -15.08 1.81 -9.85
C ASN A 296 -15.32 0.78 -10.96
N GLU A 297 -14.88 -0.45 -10.78
CA GLU A 297 -15.00 -1.48 -11.81
C GLU A 297 -16.45 -2.00 -11.91
N SER A 298 -16.96 -2.04 -13.13
CA SER A 298 -18.27 -2.63 -13.39
C SER A 298 -18.21 -4.16 -13.33
N LYS A 299 -19.36 -4.78 -13.09
CA LYS A 299 -19.46 -6.25 -13.13
C LYS A 299 -18.96 -6.83 -14.47
N GLU A 300 -19.26 -6.15 -15.59
CA GLU A 300 -18.81 -6.56 -16.92
C GLU A 300 -17.25 -6.55 -17.02
N THR A 301 -16.60 -5.51 -16.49
CA THR A 301 -15.13 -5.43 -16.43
C THR A 301 -14.55 -6.55 -15.56
N LEU A 302 -15.16 -6.81 -14.40
CA LEU A 302 -14.72 -7.89 -13.49
C LEU A 302 -14.88 -9.27 -14.17
N ASP A 303 -16.02 -9.54 -14.81
CA ASP A 303 -16.26 -10.79 -15.54
C ASP A 303 -15.24 -10.98 -16.68
N GLY A 304 -14.93 -9.90 -17.42
CA GLY A 304 -13.92 -9.91 -18.47
C GLY A 304 -12.51 -10.24 -17.91
N PHE A 305 -12.14 -9.62 -16.81
CA PHE A 305 -10.86 -9.92 -16.14
C PHE A 305 -10.79 -11.37 -15.66
N ILE A 306 -11.86 -11.89 -15.03
CA ILE A 306 -11.94 -13.28 -14.60
C ILE A 306 -11.80 -14.24 -15.78
N ALA A 307 -12.48 -13.96 -16.90
CA ALA A 307 -12.40 -14.78 -18.10
C ALA A 307 -10.96 -14.82 -18.65
N VAL A 308 -10.27 -13.68 -18.70
CA VAL A 308 -8.86 -13.62 -19.17
C VAL A 308 -7.92 -14.34 -18.21
N MET A 309 -8.08 -14.18 -16.90
CA MET A 309 -7.26 -14.91 -15.92
C MET A 309 -7.42 -16.42 -16.06
N ARG A 310 -8.63 -16.91 -16.26
CA ARG A 310 -8.91 -18.35 -16.56
C ARG A 310 -8.32 -18.78 -17.89
N GLN A 311 -8.39 -17.94 -18.92
CA GLN A 311 -7.79 -18.20 -20.23
C GLN A 311 -6.26 -18.36 -20.11
N ILE A 312 -5.60 -17.47 -19.38
CA ILE A 312 -4.13 -17.55 -19.14
C ILE A 312 -3.78 -18.83 -18.37
N ALA A 313 -4.58 -19.23 -17.38
CA ALA A 313 -4.37 -20.49 -16.66
C ALA A 313 -4.51 -21.72 -17.59
N GLU A 314 -5.41 -21.68 -18.56
CA GLU A 314 -5.55 -22.75 -19.55
C GLU A 314 -4.42 -22.72 -20.61
N GLU A 315 -4.02 -21.54 -21.07
CA GLU A 315 -2.84 -21.38 -21.93
C GLU A 315 -1.57 -21.92 -21.26
N ALA A 316 -1.40 -21.67 -19.95
CA ALA A 316 -0.27 -22.19 -19.20
C ALA A 316 -0.19 -23.73 -19.22
N LYS A 317 -1.31 -24.44 -19.33
CA LYS A 317 -1.35 -25.90 -19.42
C LYS A 317 -1.14 -26.38 -20.85
N THR A 318 -1.75 -25.72 -21.83
CA THR A 318 -1.81 -26.19 -23.22
C THR A 318 -0.66 -25.68 -24.07
N ASN A 319 -0.18 -24.46 -23.81
CA ASN A 319 0.92 -23.80 -24.51
C ASN A 319 1.71 -22.88 -23.58
N PRO A 320 2.46 -23.42 -22.60
CA PRO A 320 3.17 -22.60 -21.62
C PRO A 320 4.20 -21.62 -22.23
N ASP A 321 4.76 -21.94 -23.40
CA ASP A 321 5.74 -21.08 -24.06
C ASP A 321 5.13 -19.77 -24.55
N GLU A 322 3.87 -19.77 -24.94
CA GLU A 322 3.11 -18.57 -25.31
C GLU A 322 3.01 -17.60 -24.10
N VAL A 323 2.73 -18.12 -22.91
CA VAL A 323 2.63 -17.31 -21.70
C VAL A 323 4.01 -16.82 -21.25
N LYS A 324 5.04 -17.69 -21.33
CA LYS A 324 6.41 -17.34 -20.92
C LYS A 324 7.07 -16.31 -21.83
N SER A 325 6.69 -16.24 -23.11
CA SER A 325 7.24 -15.27 -24.06
C SER A 325 6.47 -13.94 -24.13
N ALA A 326 5.32 -13.84 -23.44
CA ALA A 326 4.54 -12.61 -23.38
C ALA A 326 5.33 -11.41 -22.78
N PRO A 327 5.00 -10.16 -23.16
CA PRO A 327 3.89 -9.73 -24.00
C PRO A 327 4.18 -9.77 -25.50
N HIS A 328 3.15 -9.97 -26.34
CA HIS A 328 3.26 -10.07 -27.80
C HIS A 328 2.65 -8.88 -28.54
N THR A 329 1.65 -8.22 -27.95
CA THR A 329 0.87 -7.15 -28.60
C THR A 329 1.33 -5.74 -28.21
N THR A 330 2.25 -5.62 -27.26
CA THR A 330 2.80 -4.34 -26.84
C THR A 330 3.94 -3.89 -27.77
N PRO A 331 4.21 -2.57 -27.88
CA PRO A 331 5.31 -2.05 -28.71
C PRO A 331 6.70 -2.57 -28.31
N ILE A 332 6.87 -2.94 -27.05
CA ILE A 332 8.11 -3.53 -26.51
C ILE A 332 7.74 -4.90 -25.93
N GLY A 333 8.45 -5.93 -26.38
CA GLY A 333 8.30 -7.26 -25.85
C GLY A 333 8.93 -7.43 -24.46
N ARG A 334 9.25 -8.68 -24.11
CA ARG A 334 9.87 -8.97 -22.81
C ARG A 334 11.25 -8.35 -22.71
N VAL A 335 11.47 -7.59 -21.63
CA VAL A 335 12.75 -6.96 -21.35
C VAL A 335 13.62 -7.88 -20.49
N ASP A 336 14.94 -7.72 -20.58
CA ASP A 336 15.90 -8.36 -19.67
C ASP A 336 16.06 -7.49 -18.42
N ASP A 337 15.23 -7.75 -17.41
CA ASP A 337 15.22 -7.00 -16.15
C ASP A 337 16.54 -7.14 -15.38
N VAL A 338 17.22 -8.30 -15.51
CA VAL A 338 18.51 -8.56 -14.86
C VAL A 338 19.62 -7.73 -15.49
N LEU A 339 19.65 -7.67 -16.82
CA LEU A 339 20.61 -6.84 -17.54
C LEU A 339 20.39 -5.36 -17.27
N ALA A 340 19.13 -4.91 -17.28
CA ALA A 340 18.76 -3.53 -17.01
C ALA A 340 19.15 -3.08 -15.59
N ALA A 341 18.99 -3.96 -14.60
CA ALA A 341 19.38 -3.66 -13.21
C ALA A 341 20.90 -3.66 -13.03
N LYS A 342 21.65 -4.61 -13.64
CA LYS A 342 23.09 -4.71 -13.49
C LYS A 342 23.87 -3.70 -14.33
N HIS A 343 23.35 -3.34 -15.49
CA HIS A 343 24.02 -2.48 -16.47
C HIS A 343 23.07 -1.35 -16.95
N PRO A 344 22.62 -0.47 -16.06
CA PRO A 344 21.66 0.56 -16.43
C PRO A 344 22.24 1.56 -17.42
N VAL A 345 21.50 1.84 -18.50
CA VAL A 345 21.82 2.90 -19.45
C VAL A 345 21.21 4.21 -18.94
N VAL A 346 22.02 5.02 -18.28
CA VAL A 346 21.55 6.22 -17.55
C VAL A 346 21.88 7.54 -18.23
N THR A 347 22.62 7.52 -19.34
CA THR A 347 22.99 8.73 -20.10
C THR A 347 22.74 8.56 -21.58
N TYR A 348 22.41 9.67 -22.25
CA TYR A 348 22.24 9.68 -23.72
C TYR A 348 23.50 9.20 -24.47
N LYS A 349 24.70 9.52 -23.95
CA LYS A 349 25.97 9.07 -24.58
C LYS A 349 26.11 7.55 -24.66
N GLN A 350 25.53 6.83 -23.69
CA GLN A 350 25.55 5.36 -23.68
C GLN A 350 24.62 4.74 -24.75
N THR A 351 23.66 5.52 -25.28
CA THR A 351 22.75 5.05 -26.34
C THR A 351 23.28 5.30 -27.74
N LEU A 352 24.36 6.08 -27.88
CA LEU A 352 24.97 6.36 -29.17
C LEU A 352 25.79 5.17 -29.65
N PRO A 353 25.77 4.82 -30.96
CA PRO A 353 26.66 3.81 -31.50
C PRO A 353 28.11 4.24 -31.22
N SER A 354 28.96 3.26 -30.84
CA SER A 354 30.39 3.49 -30.72
C SER A 354 30.92 4.08 -32.03
N PRO A 355 31.77 5.16 -31.96
CA PRO A 355 32.39 5.64 -33.17
C PRO A 355 33.09 4.47 -33.89
N SER A 356 32.72 4.24 -35.12
CA SER A 356 33.46 3.28 -35.96
C SER A 356 34.94 3.78 -36.06
N LEU A 357 35.87 2.97 -35.53
CA LEU A 357 37.29 3.16 -35.68
C LEU A 357 37.68 3.10 -37.16
#